data_829278134a8e1bb11f6396e4a2953d89
#
_entry.id   829278134a8e1bb11f6396e4a2953d89
#
_cell.length_a   1.000
_cell.length_b   1.000
_cell.length_c   1.000
_cell.angle_alpha   90.00
_cell.angle_beta   90.00
_cell.angle_gamma   90.00
#
_symmetry.space_group_name_H-M   'P 1'
#
loop_
_entity.id
_entity.type
_entity.pdbx_description
1 polymer ?
#
loop_
_entity_poly.entity_id
_entity_poly.type
_entity_poly.pdbx_seq_one_letter_code
_entity_poly.pdbx_strand_id
1 'polypeptide(L)'
;MSEKKKVWVYSRIDAPEDQYGSLKRQDQKLTEYASRMGWEIVGHSQDIGSCRDMNRPGLQALTDAVSQGCVNILVVSGPDRLSRNAEDIIAYAEFLQNFGVEAYSPEQGKIEVLCTSVLKDSALAVPEDSPNLSIH
;
A
#
# COMPACT_ATOMS: atom_id res chain seq x y z
N MET A 1 -12.84 16.51 18.84
CA MET A 1 -12.73 15.06 18.85
C MET A 1 -12.20 14.58 17.51
N SER A 2 -11.14 13.83 17.55
CA SER A 2 -10.55 13.36 16.30
C SER A 2 -11.20 12.06 15.85
N GLU A 3 -11.37 11.96 14.55
CA GLU A 3 -11.90 10.74 13.95
C GLU A 3 -10.78 9.74 13.78
N LYS A 4 -11.14 8.48 13.86
CA LYS A 4 -10.18 7.42 13.60
C LYS A 4 -9.88 7.37 12.11
N LYS A 5 -8.63 7.06 11.78
CA LYS A 5 -8.25 6.84 10.40
C LYS A 5 -8.91 5.56 9.90
N LYS A 6 -9.37 5.58 8.67
CA LYS A 6 -10.04 4.44 8.05
C LYS A 6 -9.04 3.61 7.29
N VAL A 7 -8.96 2.33 7.62
CA VAL A 7 -7.93 1.44 7.13
C VAL A 7 -8.51 0.34 6.26
N TRP A 8 -7.83 0.07 5.17
CA TRP A 8 -8.10 -1.12 4.35
C TRP A 8 -6.93 -2.08 4.52
N VAL A 9 -7.22 -3.35 4.74
CA VAL A 9 -6.20 -4.39 4.91
C VAL A 9 -6.18 -5.23 3.65
N TYR A 10 -5.01 -5.31 3.02
CA TYR A 10 -4.85 -6.08 1.79
C TYR A 10 -3.78 -7.15 1.98
N SER A 11 -4.10 -8.39 1.62
CA SER A 11 -3.21 -9.54 1.73
C SER A 11 -3.11 -10.26 0.40
N ARG A 12 -1.95 -10.84 0.10
CA ARG A 12 -1.75 -11.60 -1.13
C ARG A 12 -0.68 -12.66 -0.93
N ILE A 13 -0.89 -13.82 -1.53
CA ILE A 13 0.12 -14.86 -1.64
C ILE A 13 0.20 -15.30 -3.09
N ASP A 14 1.36 -15.82 -3.49
CA ASP A 14 1.60 -16.22 -4.88
C ASP A 14 1.04 -17.59 -5.25
N ALA A 15 0.81 -18.43 -4.27
CA ALA A 15 0.35 -19.80 -4.47
C ALA A 15 -0.93 -20.04 -3.72
N PRO A 16 -1.66 -21.09 -4.04
CA PRO A 16 -2.86 -21.42 -3.26
C PRO A 16 -2.53 -21.52 -1.78
N GLU A 17 -3.48 -21.14 -0.94
CA GLU A 17 -3.27 -21.16 0.51
C GLU A 17 -2.96 -22.59 0.96
N ASP A 18 -1.93 -22.72 1.76
CA ASP A 18 -1.51 -24.03 2.24
C ASP A 18 -2.35 -24.44 3.45
N GLN A 19 -2.10 -25.66 3.94
CA GLN A 19 -2.85 -26.22 5.07
C GLN A 19 -2.64 -25.42 6.36
N TYR A 20 -1.63 -24.58 6.38
CA TYR A 20 -1.33 -23.77 7.57
C TYR A 20 -1.97 -22.38 7.52
N GLY A 21 -2.68 -22.07 6.44
CA GLY A 21 -3.41 -20.82 6.34
C GLY A 21 -2.53 -19.60 6.25
N SER A 22 -1.55 -19.61 5.34
CA SER A 22 -0.61 -18.49 5.25
C SER A 22 -1.29 -17.16 4.89
N LEU A 23 -2.29 -17.20 4.02
CA LEU A 23 -3.03 -15.97 3.67
C LEU A 23 -3.82 -15.47 4.87
N LYS A 24 -4.45 -16.38 5.58
CA LYS A 24 -5.24 -16.03 6.77
C LYS A 24 -4.34 -15.44 7.86
N ARG A 25 -3.15 -16.03 8.04
CA ARG A 25 -2.21 -15.51 9.04
C ARG A 25 -1.72 -14.11 8.65
N GLN A 26 -1.49 -13.89 7.38
CA GLN A 26 -1.07 -12.57 6.90
C GLN A 26 -2.16 -11.54 7.22
N ASP A 27 -3.40 -11.84 6.85
CA ASP A 27 -4.51 -10.94 7.13
C ASP A 27 -4.66 -10.66 8.62
N GLN A 28 -4.56 -11.71 9.44
CA GLN A 28 -4.69 -11.58 10.89
C GLN A 28 -3.61 -10.66 11.46
N LYS A 29 -2.38 -10.84 11.01
CA LYS A 29 -1.26 -10.03 11.49
C LYS A 29 -1.46 -8.57 11.13
N LEU A 30 -1.92 -8.29 9.92
CA LEU A 30 -2.16 -6.93 9.48
C LEU A 30 -3.32 -6.31 10.25
N THR A 31 -4.36 -7.09 10.49
CA THR A 31 -5.52 -6.63 11.24
C THR A 31 -5.14 -6.26 12.67
N GLU A 32 -4.32 -7.10 13.30
CA GLU A 32 -3.87 -6.83 14.67
C GLU A 32 -3.04 -5.55 14.72
N TYR A 33 -2.19 -5.35 13.72
CA TYR A 33 -1.40 -4.13 13.65
C TYR A 33 -2.30 -2.89 13.58
N ALA A 34 -3.29 -2.91 12.70
CA ALA A 34 -4.20 -1.78 12.55
C ALA A 34 -4.96 -1.51 13.85
N SER A 35 -5.37 -2.58 14.53
CA SER A 35 -6.06 -2.45 15.82
C SER A 35 -5.18 -1.81 16.87
N ARG A 36 -3.92 -2.22 16.93
CA ARG A 36 -2.99 -1.64 17.90
C ARG A 36 -2.73 -0.16 17.63
N MET A 37 -2.80 0.25 16.37
CA MET A 37 -2.62 1.65 16.01
C MET A 37 -3.85 2.50 16.31
N GLY A 38 -4.95 1.86 16.68
CA GLY A 38 -6.17 2.59 16.99
C GLY A 38 -6.94 3.02 15.77
N TRP A 39 -6.67 2.43 14.62
CA TRP A 39 -7.35 2.76 13.38
C TRP A 39 -8.64 1.94 13.24
N GLU A 40 -9.56 2.46 12.43
CA GLU A 40 -10.81 1.77 12.15
C GLU A 40 -10.68 0.97 10.85
N ILE A 41 -10.88 -0.33 10.92
CA ILE A 41 -10.77 -1.18 9.75
C ILE A 41 -12.11 -1.14 9.01
N VAL A 42 -12.11 -0.59 7.80
CA VAL A 42 -13.33 -0.45 7.01
C VAL A 42 -13.46 -1.52 5.92
N GLY A 43 -12.39 -2.27 5.67
CA GLY A 43 -12.48 -3.35 4.70
C GLY A 43 -11.23 -4.20 4.64
N HIS A 44 -11.41 -5.38 4.08
CA HIS A 44 -10.35 -6.35 3.84
C HIS A 44 -10.50 -6.86 2.43
N SER A 45 -9.39 -7.14 1.76
CA SER A 45 -9.44 -7.89 0.52
C SER A 45 -8.19 -8.73 0.40
N GLN A 46 -8.30 -9.79 -0.41
CA GLN A 46 -7.23 -10.77 -0.54
C GLN A 46 -7.15 -11.24 -1.97
N ASP A 47 -5.94 -11.59 -2.39
CA ASP A 47 -5.74 -12.19 -3.70
C ASP A 47 -4.78 -13.35 -3.57
N ILE A 48 -4.95 -14.33 -4.45
CA ILE A 48 -4.07 -15.47 -4.57
C ILE A 48 -3.60 -15.49 -6.01
N GLY A 49 -2.27 -15.55 -6.19
CA GLY A 49 -1.71 -15.66 -7.52
C GLY A 49 -0.59 -14.68 -7.78
N SER A 50 -0.16 -14.68 -9.04
CA SER A 50 0.98 -13.88 -9.48
C SER A 50 0.72 -12.39 -9.34
N CYS A 51 1.77 -11.65 -9.02
CA CYS A 51 1.69 -10.20 -8.97
C CYS A 51 2.01 -9.54 -10.31
N ARG A 52 2.01 -10.33 -11.39
CA ARG A 52 2.25 -9.78 -12.72
C ARG A 52 1.12 -8.91 -13.21
N ASP A 53 -0.07 -9.22 -12.77
CA ASP A 53 -1.27 -8.56 -13.25
C ASP A 53 -1.89 -7.78 -12.11
N MET A 54 -2.05 -6.46 -12.33
CA MET A 54 -2.67 -5.59 -11.34
C MET A 54 -4.19 -5.71 -11.36
N ASN A 55 -4.74 -6.46 -12.30
CA ASN A 55 -6.19 -6.62 -12.43
C ASN A 55 -6.67 -7.81 -11.59
N ARG A 56 -6.52 -7.71 -10.28
CA ARG A 56 -6.92 -8.76 -9.35
C ARG A 56 -8.11 -8.29 -8.53
N PRO A 57 -9.08 -9.19 -8.25
CA PRO A 57 -10.31 -8.77 -7.58
C PRO A 57 -10.09 -8.08 -6.23
N GLY A 58 -9.16 -8.58 -5.41
CA GLY A 58 -8.89 -7.97 -4.11
C GLY A 58 -8.25 -6.62 -4.23
N LEU A 59 -7.30 -6.48 -5.16
CA LEU A 59 -6.66 -5.19 -5.41
C LEU A 59 -7.66 -4.23 -6.03
N GLN A 60 -8.55 -4.73 -6.88
CA GLN A 60 -9.59 -3.89 -7.47
C GLN A 60 -10.54 -3.35 -6.40
N ALA A 61 -10.90 -4.18 -5.42
CA ALA A 61 -11.75 -3.72 -4.32
C ALA A 61 -11.08 -2.61 -3.53
N LEU A 62 -9.79 -2.75 -3.28
CA LEU A 62 -9.02 -1.70 -2.60
C LEU A 62 -9.03 -0.42 -3.43
N THR A 63 -8.75 -0.55 -4.73
CA THR A 63 -8.67 0.59 -5.65
C THR A 63 -10.01 1.33 -5.68
N ASP A 64 -11.11 0.59 -5.75
CA ASP A 64 -12.43 1.19 -5.75
C ASP A 64 -12.71 1.94 -4.46
N ALA A 65 -12.35 1.36 -3.32
CA ALA A 65 -12.59 2.01 -2.03
C ALA A 65 -11.76 3.29 -1.90
N VAL A 66 -10.51 3.26 -2.37
CA VAL A 66 -9.66 4.45 -2.37
C VAL A 66 -10.25 5.54 -3.27
N SER A 67 -10.71 5.14 -4.45
CA SER A 67 -11.28 6.09 -5.41
C SER A 67 -12.53 6.76 -4.87
N GLN A 68 -13.26 6.07 -4.01
CA GLN A 68 -14.47 6.62 -3.41
C GLN A 68 -14.21 7.44 -2.17
N GLY A 69 -12.95 7.57 -1.77
CA GLY A 69 -12.60 8.36 -0.60
C GLY A 69 -12.89 7.68 0.72
N CYS A 70 -13.02 6.36 0.71
CA CYS A 70 -13.39 5.60 1.91
C CYS A 70 -12.21 5.13 2.73
N VAL A 71 -10.98 5.36 2.26
CA VAL A 71 -9.77 4.81 2.88
C VAL A 71 -8.76 5.93 3.13
N ASN A 72 -8.18 5.95 4.32
CA ASN A 72 -7.09 6.88 4.66
C ASN A 72 -5.75 6.16 4.71
N ILE A 73 -5.77 4.88 5.05
CA ILE A 73 -4.55 4.10 5.28
C ILE A 73 -4.71 2.71 4.68
N LEU A 74 -3.66 2.27 4.00
CA LEU A 74 -3.56 0.91 3.50
C LEU A 74 -2.56 0.15 4.36
N VAL A 75 -2.93 -1.02 4.85
CA VAL A 75 -2.00 -1.88 5.59
C VAL A 75 -1.72 -3.12 4.74
N VAL A 76 -0.45 -3.33 4.41
CA VAL A 76 0.03 -4.48 3.64
C VAL A 76 1.32 -4.97 4.27
N SER A 77 1.75 -6.18 3.91
CA SER A 77 3.02 -6.71 4.42
C SER A 77 4.22 -5.99 3.81
N GLY A 78 4.07 -5.49 2.60
CA GLY A 78 5.13 -4.77 1.91
C GLY A 78 4.66 -4.39 0.53
N PRO A 79 5.44 -3.55 -0.19
CA PRO A 79 5.02 -3.09 -1.52
C PRO A 79 4.95 -4.24 -2.53
N ASP A 80 5.70 -5.33 -2.31
CA ASP A 80 5.67 -6.48 -3.20
C ASP A 80 4.32 -7.19 -3.20
N ARG A 81 3.46 -6.91 -2.22
CA ARG A 81 2.09 -7.46 -2.24
C ARG A 81 1.24 -6.78 -3.30
N LEU A 82 1.61 -5.56 -3.68
CA LEU A 82 0.91 -4.86 -4.75
C LEU A 82 1.44 -5.28 -6.10
N SER A 83 2.77 -5.35 -6.26
CA SER A 83 3.39 -5.79 -7.50
C SER A 83 4.86 -6.05 -7.24
N ARG A 84 5.49 -6.83 -8.11
CA ARG A 84 6.95 -6.99 -8.12
C ARG A 84 7.59 -6.12 -9.19
N ASN A 85 6.77 -5.44 -9.96
CA ASN A 85 7.23 -4.54 -11.01
C ASN A 85 7.34 -3.14 -10.43
N ALA A 86 8.54 -2.56 -10.48
CA ALA A 86 8.78 -1.26 -9.87
C ALA A 86 7.89 -0.17 -10.46
N GLU A 87 7.65 -0.23 -11.77
CA GLU A 87 6.81 0.77 -12.42
C GLU A 87 5.38 0.72 -11.91
N ASP A 88 4.86 -0.49 -11.70
CA ASP A 88 3.50 -0.64 -11.16
C ASP A 88 3.43 -0.13 -9.73
N ILE A 89 4.47 -0.38 -8.93
CA ILE A 89 4.51 0.10 -7.57
C ILE A 89 4.51 1.62 -7.54
N ILE A 90 5.32 2.24 -8.40
CA ILE A 90 5.39 3.70 -8.47
C ILE A 90 4.05 4.28 -8.90
N ALA A 91 3.42 3.68 -9.91
CA ALA A 91 2.13 4.16 -10.40
C ALA A 91 1.07 4.04 -9.30
N TYR A 92 1.07 2.93 -8.57
CA TYR A 92 0.09 2.75 -7.51
C TYR A 92 0.35 3.70 -6.35
N ALA A 93 1.62 3.97 -6.06
CA ALA A 93 1.98 4.93 -5.03
C ALA A 93 1.44 6.32 -5.37
N GLU A 94 1.56 6.72 -6.62
CA GLU A 94 1.03 8.00 -7.05
C GLU A 94 -0.48 8.05 -6.93
N PHE A 95 -1.14 6.95 -7.28
CA PHE A 95 -2.58 6.84 -7.12
C PHE A 95 -2.98 7.02 -5.66
N LEU A 96 -2.31 6.32 -4.75
CA LEU A 96 -2.60 6.44 -3.32
C LEU A 96 -2.40 7.87 -2.83
N GLN A 97 -1.30 8.49 -3.26
CA GLN A 97 -1.00 9.86 -2.83
C GLN A 97 -2.03 10.86 -3.35
N ASN A 98 -2.53 10.65 -4.55
CA ASN A 98 -3.55 11.52 -5.12
C ASN A 98 -4.83 11.51 -4.29
N PHE A 99 -5.09 10.41 -3.59
CA PHE A 99 -6.27 10.29 -2.74
C PHE A 99 -5.94 10.44 -1.26
N GLY A 100 -4.70 10.85 -0.94
CA GLY A 100 -4.32 11.10 0.44
C GLY A 100 -4.18 9.85 1.28
N VAL A 101 -3.89 8.70 0.66
CA VAL A 101 -3.78 7.43 1.37
C VAL A 101 -2.32 7.13 1.68
N GLU A 102 -2.04 6.80 2.94
CA GLU A 102 -0.71 6.36 3.34
C GLU A 102 -0.69 4.85 3.50
N ALA A 103 0.48 4.25 3.30
CA ALA A 103 0.63 2.81 3.40
C ALA A 103 1.56 2.44 4.55
N TYR A 104 1.19 1.42 5.30
CA TYR A 104 1.95 0.97 6.47
C TYR A 104 2.07 -0.55 6.47
N SER A 105 3.11 -1.04 7.15
CA SER A 105 3.27 -2.46 7.40
C SER A 105 3.68 -2.68 8.84
N PRO A 106 3.38 -3.86 9.41
CA PRO A 106 3.79 -4.15 10.80
C PRO A 106 5.29 -4.12 11.02
N GLU A 107 6.08 -4.40 9.98
CA GLU A 107 7.53 -4.50 10.11
C GLU A 107 8.23 -3.17 9.89
N GLN A 108 7.73 -2.35 8.98
CA GLN A 108 8.39 -1.10 8.61
C GLN A 108 7.74 0.14 9.20
N GLY A 109 6.47 0.01 9.62
CA GLY A 109 5.69 1.19 9.87
C GLY A 109 5.32 1.81 8.53
N LYS A 110 5.50 3.09 8.37
CA LYS A 110 5.18 3.77 7.10
C LYS A 110 6.05 3.24 5.97
N ILE A 111 5.40 2.83 4.89
CA ILE A 111 6.13 2.31 3.72
C ILE A 111 6.45 3.49 2.82
N GLU A 112 7.69 3.98 2.94
CA GLU A 112 8.08 5.23 2.28
C GLU A 112 7.92 5.20 0.76
N VAL A 113 8.23 4.06 0.15
CA VAL A 113 8.14 3.97 -1.31
C VAL A 113 6.70 4.14 -1.81
N LEU A 114 5.73 3.84 -0.95
CA LEU A 114 4.32 4.02 -1.30
C LEU A 114 3.76 5.36 -0.84
N CYS A 115 4.52 6.11 -0.06
CA CYS A 115 4.07 7.37 0.49
C CYS A 115 4.77 8.57 -0.13
N THR A 116 5.80 8.33 -0.94
CA THR A 116 6.57 9.40 -1.56
C THR A 116 6.77 9.07 -3.04
N SER A 117 6.47 10.02 -3.90
CA SER A 117 6.63 9.81 -5.34
C SER A 117 8.10 9.89 -5.70
N VAL A 118 8.65 8.78 -6.18
CA VAL A 118 10.04 8.75 -6.62
C VAL A 118 10.24 9.66 -7.83
N LEU A 119 9.28 9.69 -8.73
CA LEU A 119 9.37 10.53 -9.91
C LEU A 119 9.38 12.01 -9.53
N LYS A 120 8.55 12.36 -8.57
CA LYS A 120 8.48 13.73 -8.10
C LYS A 120 9.82 14.17 -7.51
N ASP A 121 10.40 13.30 -6.69
CA ASP A 121 11.69 13.61 -6.07
C ASP A 121 12.79 13.74 -7.13
N SER A 122 12.74 12.89 -8.14
CA SER A 122 13.72 12.97 -9.23
C SER A 122 13.61 14.25 -9.99
N ALA A 123 12.41 14.74 -10.20
CA ALA A 123 12.18 15.98 -10.92
C ALA A 123 12.73 17.17 -10.16
N LEU A 124 12.69 17.11 -8.87
CA LEU A 124 13.19 18.18 -8.02
C LEU A 124 14.71 18.21 -7.97
N ALA A 125 15.30 17.14 -8.09
CA ALA A 125 16.77 17.06 -8.01
C ALA A 125 17.39 17.78 -9.16
N VAL A 126 17.01 18.29 -9.06
CA VAL A 126 17.55 18.52 -9.45
C VAL A 126 17.78 19.27 -9.61
N PRO A 127 17.84 19.72 -9.39
CA PRO A 127 18.00 20.12 -9.21
C PRO A 127 18.26 20.73 -9.06
N GLU A 128 18.46 20.91 -8.70
CA GLU A 128 18.35 21.01 -8.07
C GLU A 128 18.68 21.05 -7.99
N ASP A 129 19.22 21.67 -8.18
CA ASP A 129 19.26 21.41 -7.74
C ASP A 129 19.67 21.29 -7.81
N SER A 130 20.24 21.79 -8.23
CA SER A 130 20.19 21.46 -7.94
C SER A 130 20.63 21.37 -7.95
N PRO A 131 21.18 21.58 -8.31
CA PRO A 131 21.20 21.36 -7.99
C PRO A 131 21.45 21.14 -7.95
N ASN A 132 22.12 21.57 -8.21
CA ASN A 132 21.91 21.17 -7.69
C ASN A 132 21.98 20.78 -7.82
N LEU A 133 22.47 20.99 -8.35
CA LEU A 133 22.11 20.65 -8.08
C LEU A 133 22.16 20.39 -8.17
N SER A 134 22.34 20.51 -8.90
CA SER A 134 21.90 20.20 -8.50
C SER A 134 22.04 20.03 -8.53
N ILE A 135 22.54 20.17 -9.01
CA ILE A 135 22.27 20.04 -8.62
C ILE A 135 22.37 19.96 -8.48
N HIS A 136 23.13 20.20 -8.81
CA HIS A 136 22.79 20.10 -8.18
C HIS A 136 22.75 20.18 -8.01
#